data_118410beee0fe43a0da8f864127a63fa
#
_entry.id   118410beee0fe43a0da8f864127a63fa
#
_cell.length_a   1.000
_cell.length_b   1.000
_cell.length_c   1.000
_cell.angle_alpha   90.00
_cell.angle_beta   90.00
_cell.angle_gamma   90.00
#
_symmetry.space_group_name_H-M   'P 1'
#
loop_
_entity.id
_entity.type
_entity.pdbx_description
1 polymer ?
#
loop_
_entity_poly.entity_id
_entity_poly.type
_entity_poly.pdbx_seq_one_letter_code
_entity_poly.pdbx_strand_id
1 'polypeptide(L)'
;MRKRKKIHSILVVAGIACLAGAVFRVVDTGRIFQKQTIIWSEEQKGSYVQAAKKAPVYFADQTFKKRIQQEIDGVADKQKSGKAYYVSPKGNDNAKGSKKKPFRTFKRACKSLKPGDTLYVRGGIYTENIRLGKKQSGTKKKYVTICNYPGEEPVISGKKKKAELMKITGASYLRISGLEFQDAKGQDSCGIKIAPGSHHIVISGNKIHQISVPDPKKEDHCANGILLFGEKAKKEIHNILIYNNNLYDCQTGWAECISVAANC
;
A
#
# COMPACT_ATOMS: atom_id res chain seq x y z
N MET A 1 -0.49 39.29 3.44
CA MET A 1 -1.27 38.06 3.68
C MET A 1 -0.41 36.84 3.43
N ARG A 2 0.06 36.17 4.46
CA ARG A 2 0.84 34.90 4.34
C ARG A 2 -0.12 33.77 3.98
N LYS A 3 -0.01 33.21 2.78
CA LYS A 3 -0.70 31.96 2.42
C LYS A 3 -0.26 30.84 3.36
N ARG A 4 -1.16 30.34 4.18
CA ARG A 4 -0.95 29.13 4.98
C ARG A 4 -0.72 27.97 4.02
N LYS A 5 0.51 27.43 3.97
CA LYS A 5 0.79 26.16 3.30
C LYS A 5 -0.03 25.08 4.00
N LYS A 6 -0.88 24.36 3.24
CA LYS A 6 -1.58 23.19 3.74
C LYS A 6 -0.54 22.14 4.13
N ILE A 7 -0.59 21.72 5.39
CA ILE A 7 0.25 20.63 5.88
C ILE A 7 -0.35 19.33 5.31
N HIS A 8 0.39 18.66 4.45
CA HIS A 8 0.04 17.35 3.91
C HIS A 8 0.66 16.28 4.81
N SER A 9 -0.13 15.37 5.31
CA SER A 9 0.33 14.32 6.21
C SER A 9 0.40 13.01 5.45
N ILE A 10 1.61 12.45 5.34
CA ILE A 10 1.82 11.05 5.02
C ILE A 10 2.21 10.36 6.31
N LEU A 11 1.42 9.40 6.72
CA LEU A 11 1.66 8.63 7.91
C LEU A 11 1.98 7.19 7.53
N VAL A 12 3.24 6.81 7.70
CA VAL A 12 3.69 5.43 7.58
C VAL A 12 3.82 4.88 8.99
N VAL A 13 2.89 4.04 9.39
CA VAL A 13 3.00 3.28 10.64
C VAL A 13 3.41 1.86 10.26
N ALA A 14 4.69 1.57 10.41
CA ALA A 14 5.21 0.24 10.17
C ALA A 14 5.16 -0.57 11.46
N GLY A 15 4.23 -1.50 11.55
CA GLY A 15 4.38 -2.66 12.41
C GLY A 15 5.20 -3.68 11.61
N ILE A 16 6.51 -3.75 11.85
CA ILE A 16 7.42 -4.53 11.00
C ILE A 16 7.93 -5.71 11.77
N ALA A 17 7.66 -6.90 11.26
CA ALA A 17 8.57 -8.02 11.37
C ALA A 17 9.41 -8.02 10.08
N CYS A 18 10.50 -7.26 10.03
CA CYS A 18 11.48 -7.33 8.96
C CYS A 18 12.53 -8.37 9.34
N LEU A 19 12.45 -9.53 8.74
CA LEU A 19 13.58 -10.46 8.64
C LEU A 19 14.41 -10.01 7.44
N ALA A 20 15.61 -9.49 7.73
CA ALA A 20 16.67 -9.05 6.82
C ALA A 20 16.52 -7.63 6.20
N GLY A 21 17.24 -6.68 6.79
CA GLY A 21 17.92 -5.59 6.10
C GLY A 21 17.05 -4.56 5.36
N ALA A 22 16.11 -3.92 6.01
CA ALA A 22 15.39 -2.79 5.40
C ALA A 22 15.84 -1.45 6.00
N VAL A 23 16.25 -0.53 5.14
CA VAL A 23 16.54 0.87 5.49
C VAL A 23 15.26 1.68 5.25
N PHE A 24 14.81 2.40 6.26
CA PHE A 24 13.70 3.35 6.12
C PHE A 24 14.26 4.76 5.98
N ARG A 25 14.00 5.42 4.86
CA ARG A 25 14.15 6.87 4.73
C ARG A 25 12.76 7.50 4.76
N VAL A 26 12.48 8.24 5.83
CA VAL A 26 11.36 9.18 5.85
C VAL A 26 11.93 10.54 5.49
N VAL A 27 11.56 11.08 4.34
CA VAL A 27 11.92 12.45 3.95
C VAL A 27 10.77 13.35 4.34
N ASP A 28 10.99 14.18 5.35
CA ASP A 28 10.03 15.20 5.78
C ASP A 28 10.20 16.47 4.94
N THR A 29 9.12 16.97 4.38
CA THR A 29 9.06 18.22 3.62
C THR A 29 8.56 19.41 4.42
N GLY A 30 8.65 19.40 5.75
CA GLY A 30 8.27 20.58 6.53
C GLY A 30 8.33 20.44 8.04
N ARG A 31 9.44 20.83 8.61
CA ARG A 31 9.72 21.23 10.01
C ARG A 31 9.23 20.30 11.13
N ILE A 32 10.24 19.79 11.83
CA ILE A 32 10.25 19.11 13.13
C ILE A 32 10.21 17.58 13.04
N PHE A 33 11.24 17.00 12.44
CA PHE A 33 11.81 15.72 12.90
C PHE A 33 13.30 15.73 12.61
N GLN A 34 14.11 15.58 13.67
CA GLN A 34 15.56 15.42 13.50
C GLN A 34 15.84 14.16 12.67
N LYS A 35 16.65 14.33 11.63
CA LYS A 35 17.19 13.23 10.85
C LYS A 35 17.86 12.22 11.76
N GLN A 36 17.30 11.03 11.89
CA GLN A 36 18.05 9.88 12.33
C GLN A 36 18.06 8.87 11.18
N THR A 37 19.21 8.82 10.49
CA THR A 37 19.51 7.73 9.57
C THR A 37 20.01 6.58 10.42
N ILE A 38 19.27 5.50 10.51
CA ILE A 38 19.76 4.28 11.15
C ILE A 38 20.37 3.43 10.03
N ILE A 39 21.70 3.41 9.97
CA ILE A 39 22.47 2.53 9.10
C ILE A 39 22.87 1.32 9.95
N TRP A 40 22.53 0.14 9.49
CA TRP A 40 22.83 -1.09 10.20
C TRP A 40 23.89 -1.92 9.46
N SER A 41 24.87 -2.42 10.17
CA SER A 41 25.89 -3.31 9.63
C SER A 41 25.49 -4.80 9.78
N GLU A 42 26.09 -5.67 8.98
CA GLU A 42 25.84 -7.11 8.98
C GLU A 42 26.06 -7.77 10.36
N GLU A 43 27.00 -7.25 11.16
CA GLU A 43 27.32 -7.76 12.50
C GLU A 43 26.21 -7.56 13.55
N GLN A 44 25.26 -6.68 13.29
CA GLN A 44 24.20 -6.33 14.24
C GLN A 44 22.94 -7.19 14.11
N LYS A 45 22.89 -8.12 13.17
CA LYS A 45 21.69 -8.97 12.89
C LYS A 45 21.26 -9.82 14.10
N GLY A 46 22.20 -10.22 14.96
CA GLY A 46 21.90 -11.02 16.18
C GLY A 46 21.26 -10.23 17.31
N SER A 47 21.48 -8.92 17.39
CA SER A 47 20.97 -8.05 18.47
C SER A 47 19.61 -7.42 18.16
N TYR A 48 19.12 -7.55 16.92
CA TYR A 48 17.91 -6.88 16.44
C TYR A 48 16.63 -7.33 17.11
N VAL A 49 16.50 -8.63 17.36
CA VAL A 49 15.30 -9.16 18.00
C VAL A 49 15.17 -8.63 19.43
N GLN A 50 16.30 -8.40 20.12
CA GLN A 50 16.30 -7.77 21.44
C GLN A 50 16.19 -6.25 21.37
N ALA A 51 16.79 -5.58 20.38
CA ALA A 51 16.68 -4.15 20.20
C ALA A 51 15.28 -3.73 19.74
N ALA A 52 14.63 -4.50 18.89
CA ALA A 52 13.24 -4.26 18.50
C ALA A 52 12.26 -4.42 19.68
N LYS A 53 12.59 -5.24 20.67
CA LYS A 53 11.83 -5.33 21.94
C LYS A 53 12.11 -4.15 22.90
N LYS A 54 13.23 -3.46 22.74
CA LYS A 54 13.68 -2.36 23.61
C LYS A 54 13.74 -0.99 22.92
N ALA A 55 13.66 -0.93 21.61
CA ALA A 55 13.57 0.35 20.93
C ALA A 55 12.29 1.05 21.39
N PRO A 56 12.38 2.17 22.12
CA PRO A 56 11.21 2.99 22.30
C PRO A 56 10.79 3.37 20.89
N VAL A 57 9.60 2.93 20.50
CA VAL A 57 8.97 3.48 19.32
C VAL A 57 8.88 4.98 19.58
N TYR A 58 9.73 5.78 18.95
CA TYR A 58 9.83 7.23 19.13
C TYR A 58 8.56 7.99 18.71
N PHE A 59 7.48 7.28 18.50
CA PHE A 59 6.12 7.79 18.34
C PHE A 59 5.30 7.59 19.61
N ALA A 60 5.91 7.86 20.75
CA ALA A 60 5.30 7.62 22.06
C ALA A 60 4.41 8.76 22.56
N ASP A 61 4.12 9.76 21.75
CA ASP A 61 3.09 10.71 22.11
C ASP A 61 1.72 10.01 22.08
N GLN A 62 1.08 9.92 23.24
CA GLN A 62 -0.25 9.34 23.41
C GLN A 62 -1.28 10.04 22.51
N THR A 63 -1.09 11.33 22.25
CA THR A 63 -1.91 12.14 21.35
C THR A 63 -1.79 11.63 19.90
N PHE A 64 -0.59 11.28 19.47
CA PHE A 64 -0.34 10.71 18.14
C PHE A 64 -0.95 9.33 17.98
N LYS A 65 -0.76 8.43 18.98
CA LYS A 65 -1.38 7.10 18.98
C LYS A 65 -2.91 7.19 18.94
N LYS A 66 -3.50 8.08 19.74
CA LYS A 66 -4.94 8.33 19.76
C LYS A 66 -5.44 8.86 18.42
N ARG A 67 -4.69 9.76 17.77
CA ARG A 67 -5.02 10.30 16.45
C ARG A 67 -4.98 9.24 15.37
N ILE A 68 -3.97 8.37 15.36
CA ILE A 68 -3.89 7.24 14.45
C ILE A 68 -5.07 6.29 14.66
N GLN A 69 -5.37 5.94 15.92
CA GLN A 69 -6.48 5.06 16.21
C GLN A 69 -7.81 5.68 15.77
N GLN A 70 -8.01 6.98 15.97
CA GLN A 70 -9.19 7.68 15.47
C GLN A 70 -9.31 7.65 13.94
N GLU A 71 -8.18 7.77 13.20
CA GLU A 71 -8.20 7.65 11.74
C GLU A 71 -8.54 6.21 11.30
N ILE A 72 -7.99 5.20 11.98
CA ILE A 72 -8.28 3.79 11.73
C ILE A 72 -9.77 3.50 11.99
N ASP A 73 -10.28 3.90 13.15
CA ASP A 73 -11.66 3.70 13.56
C ASP A 73 -12.61 4.49 12.66
N GLY A 74 -12.27 5.74 12.38
CA GLY A 74 -13.05 6.60 11.50
C GLY A 74 -13.16 6.08 10.06
N VAL A 75 -12.19 5.29 9.59
CA VAL A 75 -12.29 4.57 8.30
C VAL A 75 -13.13 3.30 8.46
N ALA A 76 -13.05 2.60 9.58
CA ALA A 76 -13.84 1.38 9.84
C ALA A 76 -15.34 1.67 9.88
N ASP A 77 -15.76 2.73 10.54
CA ASP A 77 -17.19 3.09 10.68
C ASP A 77 -17.87 3.55 9.39
N LYS A 78 -17.08 4.07 8.44
CA LYS A 78 -17.59 4.62 7.17
C LYS A 78 -17.96 3.54 6.13
N GLN A 79 -17.88 2.26 6.48
CA GLN A 79 -17.93 1.14 5.54
C GLN A 79 -19.32 0.49 5.36
N LYS A 80 -20.35 0.92 6.10
CA LYS A 80 -21.60 0.16 6.26
C LYS A 80 -22.68 0.36 5.19
N SER A 81 -22.47 1.06 4.08
CA SER A 81 -23.59 1.49 3.24
C SER A 81 -23.56 1.15 1.74
N GLY A 82 -22.55 0.43 1.27
CA GLY A 82 -22.39 0.10 -0.15
C GLY A 82 -22.76 -1.34 -0.49
N LYS A 83 -22.68 -1.66 -1.78
CA LYS A 83 -22.86 -3.03 -2.29
C LYS A 83 -21.59 -3.85 -2.08
N ALA A 84 -21.79 -5.15 -1.87
CA ALA A 84 -20.71 -6.13 -1.88
C ALA A 84 -20.61 -6.77 -3.27
N TYR A 85 -19.42 -6.66 -3.87
CA TYR A 85 -19.04 -7.38 -5.08
C TYR A 85 -17.97 -8.42 -4.76
N TYR A 86 -17.86 -9.39 -5.64
CA TYR A 86 -16.92 -10.50 -5.48
C TYR A 86 -16.16 -10.74 -6.78
N VAL A 87 -14.85 -10.97 -6.67
CA VAL A 87 -14.01 -11.40 -7.77
C VAL A 87 -13.35 -12.73 -7.42
N SER A 88 -13.25 -13.64 -8.38
CA SER A 88 -12.64 -14.97 -8.23
C SER A 88 -11.96 -15.39 -9.52
N PRO A 89 -10.79 -16.06 -9.49
CA PRO A 89 -10.17 -16.62 -10.71
C PRO A 89 -11.10 -17.60 -11.46
N LYS A 90 -12.03 -18.21 -10.72
CA LYS A 90 -13.06 -19.11 -11.25
C LYS A 90 -14.37 -18.40 -11.61
N GLY A 91 -14.40 -17.06 -11.57
CA GLY A 91 -15.59 -16.26 -11.85
C GLY A 91 -15.87 -16.08 -13.36
N ASN A 92 -16.87 -15.25 -13.63
CA ASN A 92 -17.28 -14.90 -15.00
C ASN A 92 -17.58 -13.40 -15.08
N ASP A 93 -16.97 -12.68 -16.02
CA ASP A 93 -17.14 -11.24 -16.19
C ASP A 93 -18.51 -10.82 -16.72
N ASN A 94 -19.28 -11.76 -17.28
CA ASN A 94 -20.68 -11.56 -17.64
C ASN A 94 -21.64 -11.73 -16.45
N ALA A 95 -21.13 -12.19 -15.30
CA ALA A 95 -21.92 -12.36 -14.09
C ALA A 95 -22.23 -11.00 -13.40
N LYS A 96 -23.07 -11.04 -12.36
CA LYS A 96 -23.46 -9.87 -11.59
C LYS A 96 -22.44 -9.48 -10.50
N GLY A 97 -21.39 -10.26 -10.29
CA GLY A 97 -20.39 -10.01 -9.25
C GLY A 97 -20.89 -10.31 -7.83
N SER A 98 -21.93 -11.13 -7.68
CA SER A 98 -22.41 -11.57 -6.37
C SER A 98 -21.53 -12.69 -5.79
N LYS A 99 -21.72 -13.03 -4.49
CA LYS A 99 -20.97 -14.12 -3.84
C LYS A 99 -21.08 -15.46 -4.58
N LYS A 100 -22.26 -15.81 -5.10
CA LYS A 100 -22.49 -17.05 -5.85
C LYS A 100 -22.06 -16.96 -7.33
N LYS A 101 -22.02 -15.76 -7.91
CA LYS A 101 -21.66 -15.50 -9.32
C LYS A 101 -20.65 -14.34 -9.38
N PRO A 102 -19.39 -14.56 -8.93
CA PRO A 102 -18.37 -13.52 -8.88
C PRO A 102 -17.90 -13.11 -10.27
N PHE A 103 -17.33 -11.92 -10.38
CA PHE A 103 -16.55 -11.52 -11.55
C PHE A 103 -15.29 -12.38 -11.65
N ARG A 104 -14.73 -12.48 -12.85
CA ARG A 104 -13.47 -13.19 -13.08
C ARG A 104 -12.26 -12.27 -12.89
N THR A 105 -12.36 -11.02 -13.37
CA THR A 105 -11.22 -10.10 -13.44
C THR A 105 -11.41 -8.88 -12.56
N PHE A 106 -10.29 -8.35 -12.02
CA PHE A 106 -10.28 -7.04 -11.36
C PHE A 106 -10.71 -5.93 -12.31
N LYS A 107 -10.31 -6.01 -13.59
CA LYS A 107 -10.74 -5.04 -14.61
C LYS A 107 -12.26 -4.90 -14.67
N ARG A 108 -13.00 -6.01 -14.63
CA ARG A 108 -14.46 -6.00 -14.63
C ARG A 108 -15.03 -5.56 -13.28
N ALA A 109 -14.51 -6.11 -12.19
CA ALA A 109 -14.97 -5.83 -10.84
C ALA A 109 -14.83 -4.34 -10.49
N CYS A 110 -13.64 -3.75 -10.72
CA CYS A 110 -13.37 -2.34 -10.43
C CYS A 110 -14.25 -1.36 -11.21
N LYS A 111 -14.69 -1.72 -12.42
CA LYS A 111 -15.65 -0.89 -13.18
C LYS A 111 -17.03 -0.77 -12.52
N SER A 112 -17.39 -1.71 -11.66
CA SER A 112 -18.70 -1.73 -10.97
C SER A 112 -18.71 -0.94 -9.68
N LEU A 113 -17.55 -0.64 -9.11
CA LEU A 113 -17.42 -0.01 -7.79
C LEU A 113 -17.91 1.44 -7.80
N LYS A 114 -18.66 1.77 -6.75
CA LYS A 114 -19.16 3.11 -6.42
C LYS A 114 -18.77 3.45 -4.97
N PRO A 115 -18.83 4.72 -4.57
CA PRO A 115 -18.55 5.12 -3.19
C PRO A 115 -19.30 4.31 -2.15
N GLY A 116 -18.58 3.68 -1.23
CA GLY A 116 -19.08 2.83 -0.17
C GLY A 116 -19.11 1.34 -0.49
N ASP A 117 -18.84 0.94 -1.73
CA ASP A 117 -18.85 -0.47 -2.12
C ASP A 117 -17.62 -1.21 -1.59
N THR A 118 -17.80 -2.51 -1.37
CA THR A 118 -16.72 -3.44 -1.01
C THR A 118 -16.55 -4.49 -2.10
N LEU A 119 -15.32 -4.62 -2.59
CA LEU A 119 -14.91 -5.73 -3.44
C LEU A 119 -14.20 -6.79 -2.58
N TYR A 120 -14.86 -7.90 -2.37
CA TYR A 120 -14.26 -9.08 -1.76
C TYR A 120 -13.50 -9.89 -2.80
N VAL A 121 -12.20 -10.08 -2.55
CA VAL A 121 -11.32 -10.87 -3.39
C VAL A 121 -11.28 -12.29 -2.83
N ARG A 122 -11.74 -13.26 -3.64
CA ARG A 122 -11.75 -14.67 -3.27
C ARG A 122 -10.35 -15.26 -3.38
N GLY A 123 -10.05 -16.28 -2.61
CA GLY A 123 -8.79 -16.99 -2.66
C GLY A 123 -8.44 -17.52 -4.04
N GLY A 124 -7.14 -17.57 -4.31
CA GLY A 124 -6.57 -18.02 -5.57
C GLY A 124 -5.57 -17.02 -6.16
N ILE A 125 -4.94 -17.40 -7.28
CA ILE A 125 -3.88 -16.62 -7.91
C ILE A 125 -4.44 -15.77 -9.05
N TYR A 126 -4.19 -14.48 -8.98
CA TYR A 126 -4.52 -13.47 -9.98
C TYR A 126 -3.23 -12.99 -10.65
N THR A 127 -3.21 -12.98 -11.98
CA THR A 127 -2.02 -12.59 -12.74
C THR A 127 -2.22 -11.31 -13.54
N GLU A 128 -3.31 -10.62 -13.31
CA GLU A 128 -3.60 -9.32 -13.90
C GLU A 128 -3.09 -8.18 -13.01
N ASN A 129 -2.69 -7.08 -13.64
CA ASN A 129 -2.30 -5.87 -12.94
C ASN A 129 -3.56 -5.07 -12.57
N ILE A 130 -3.68 -4.69 -11.31
CA ILE A 130 -4.82 -3.92 -10.81
C ILE A 130 -4.57 -2.43 -11.07
N ARG A 131 -5.52 -1.75 -11.70
CA ARG A 131 -5.46 -0.32 -12.00
C ARG A 131 -6.68 0.39 -11.43
N LEU A 132 -6.43 1.31 -10.50
CA LEU A 132 -7.46 2.12 -9.86
C LEU A 132 -7.23 3.59 -10.24
N GLY A 133 -8.26 4.25 -10.70
CA GLY A 133 -8.23 5.64 -11.09
C GLY A 133 -9.36 6.45 -10.44
N LYS A 134 -9.52 7.69 -10.85
CA LYS A 134 -10.55 8.60 -10.32
C LYS A 134 -11.96 7.99 -10.29
N LYS A 135 -12.29 7.15 -11.27
CA LYS A 135 -13.61 6.50 -11.37
C LYS A 135 -13.89 5.50 -10.23
N GLN A 136 -12.86 4.98 -9.58
CA GLN A 136 -12.97 4.06 -8.45
C GLN A 136 -12.90 4.79 -7.10
N SER A 137 -12.90 6.11 -7.08
CA SER A 137 -12.83 6.87 -5.83
C SER A 137 -14.09 6.69 -5.00
N GLY A 138 -13.87 6.62 -3.69
CA GLY A 138 -14.92 6.81 -2.71
C GLY A 138 -15.18 8.28 -2.41
N THR A 139 -15.76 8.56 -1.25
CA THR A 139 -15.94 9.89 -0.68
C THR A 139 -15.48 9.91 0.77
N LYS A 140 -15.36 11.11 1.38
CA LYS A 140 -14.99 11.28 2.79
C LYS A 140 -15.85 10.42 3.75
N LYS A 141 -17.11 10.18 3.41
CA LYS A 141 -18.04 9.39 4.23
C LYS A 141 -18.20 7.94 3.77
N LYS A 142 -17.77 7.60 2.54
CA LYS A 142 -18.01 6.31 1.89
C LYS A 142 -16.76 5.86 1.13
N TYR A 143 -15.85 5.20 1.82
CA TYR A 143 -14.67 4.63 1.18
C TYR A 143 -15.05 3.47 0.27
N VAL A 144 -14.32 3.29 -0.82
CA VAL A 144 -14.33 2.03 -1.59
C VAL A 144 -13.31 1.10 -0.96
N THR A 145 -13.72 -0.12 -0.66
CA THR A 145 -12.84 -1.13 -0.05
C THR A 145 -12.58 -2.27 -1.01
N ILE A 146 -11.33 -2.68 -1.11
CA ILE A 146 -10.89 -3.90 -1.80
C ILE A 146 -10.16 -4.74 -0.75
N CYS A 147 -10.73 -5.88 -0.40
CA CYS A 147 -10.16 -6.73 0.65
C CYS A 147 -10.36 -8.22 0.34
N ASN A 148 -9.58 -9.05 1.02
CA ASN A 148 -9.78 -10.49 0.97
C ASN A 148 -11.19 -10.87 1.47
N TYR A 149 -11.74 -11.93 0.92
CA TYR A 149 -12.90 -12.57 1.55
C TYR A 149 -12.46 -13.23 2.87
N PRO A 150 -13.24 -13.08 3.95
CA PRO A 150 -12.85 -13.63 5.26
C PRO A 150 -12.44 -15.10 5.21
N GLY A 151 -11.26 -15.40 5.77
CA GLY A 151 -10.69 -16.76 5.78
C GLY A 151 -10.05 -17.19 4.46
N GLU A 152 -9.98 -16.35 3.44
CA GLU A 152 -9.34 -16.66 2.17
C GLU A 152 -8.10 -15.80 1.91
N GLU A 153 -7.13 -16.35 1.20
CA GLU A 153 -5.85 -15.71 0.85
C GLU A 153 -5.76 -15.49 -0.67
N PRO A 154 -6.12 -14.33 -1.17
CA PRO A 154 -5.96 -13.98 -2.57
C PRO A 154 -4.54 -13.51 -2.86
N VAL A 155 -3.92 -14.04 -3.90
CA VAL A 155 -2.55 -13.74 -4.33
C VAL A 155 -2.55 -13.01 -5.66
N ILE A 156 -1.97 -11.81 -5.72
CA ILE A 156 -1.70 -11.06 -6.94
C ILE A 156 -0.24 -11.29 -7.33
N SER A 157 -0.01 -12.08 -8.39
CA SER A 157 1.33 -12.50 -8.81
C SER A 157 1.77 -11.85 -10.12
N GLY A 158 2.99 -11.32 -10.13
CA GLY A 158 3.68 -10.82 -11.32
C GLY A 158 4.30 -11.92 -12.19
N LYS A 159 4.23 -13.19 -11.78
CA LYS A 159 4.83 -14.34 -12.51
C LYS A 159 6.32 -14.13 -12.79
N LYS A 160 7.05 -13.53 -11.86
CA LYS A 160 8.48 -13.23 -11.98
C LYS A 160 8.83 -12.33 -13.18
N LYS A 161 7.88 -11.49 -13.62
CA LYS A 161 8.07 -10.50 -14.69
C LYS A 161 7.99 -9.09 -14.13
N LYS A 162 8.49 -8.11 -14.90
CA LYS A 162 8.33 -6.70 -14.55
C LYS A 162 6.85 -6.36 -14.43
N ALA A 163 6.45 -5.83 -13.27
CA ALA A 163 5.07 -5.48 -13.01
C ALA A 163 4.94 -4.42 -11.91
N GLU A 164 4.02 -3.50 -12.11
CA GLU A 164 3.36 -2.77 -11.01
C GLU A 164 2.07 -3.56 -10.72
N LEU A 165 2.06 -4.39 -9.67
CA LEU A 165 0.95 -5.30 -9.42
C LEU A 165 -0.35 -4.55 -9.14
N MET A 166 -0.29 -3.49 -8.34
CA MET A 166 -1.38 -2.53 -8.17
C MET A 166 -0.87 -1.11 -8.41
N LYS A 167 -1.59 -0.33 -9.22
CA LYS A 167 -1.33 1.10 -9.40
C LYS A 167 -2.59 1.90 -9.14
N ILE A 168 -2.45 2.93 -8.30
CA ILE A 168 -3.52 3.85 -7.93
C ILE A 168 -3.13 5.24 -8.45
N THR A 169 -3.92 5.82 -9.37
CA THR A 169 -3.62 7.11 -10.00
C THR A 169 -4.82 8.03 -9.93
N GLY A 170 -4.68 9.14 -9.21
CA GLY A 170 -5.74 10.15 -9.10
C GLY A 170 -7.02 9.66 -8.41
N ALA A 171 -6.93 8.55 -7.68
CA ALA A 171 -8.06 8.00 -6.92
C ALA A 171 -7.98 8.42 -5.45
N SER A 172 -9.13 8.44 -4.79
CA SER A 172 -9.22 8.88 -3.40
C SER A 172 -10.26 8.09 -2.61
N TYR A 173 -10.08 8.12 -1.27
CA TYR A 173 -10.97 7.44 -0.34
C TYR A 173 -11.07 5.95 -0.62
N LEU A 174 -9.91 5.29 -0.67
CA LEU A 174 -9.76 3.86 -0.91
C LEU A 174 -9.21 3.16 0.33
N ARG A 175 -9.60 1.90 0.51
CA ARG A 175 -8.98 0.97 1.45
C ARG A 175 -8.59 -0.30 0.70
N ILE A 176 -7.33 -0.71 0.86
CA ILE A 176 -6.77 -1.94 0.30
C ILE A 176 -6.25 -2.78 1.46
N SER A 177 -6.80 -3.97 1.66
CA SER A 177 -6.39 -4.78 2.82
C SER A 177 -6.50 -6.28 2.60
N GLY A 178 -5.67 -7.05 3.33
CA GLY A 178 -5.73 -8.51 3.37
C GLY A 178 -5.38 -9.21 2.06
N LEU A 179 -4.63 -8.56 1.18
CA LEU A 179 -4.20 -9.12 -0.09
C LEU A 179 -2.72 -9.49 -0.03
N GLU A 180 -2.32 -10.47 -0.84
CA GLU A 180 -0.92 -10.84 -1.02
C GLU A 180 -0.44 -10.40 -2.41
N PHE A 181 0.71 -9.73 -2.47
CA PHE A 181 1.36 -9.25 -3.69
C PHE A 181 2.73 -9.88 -3.79
N GLN A 182 3.00 -10.64 -4.86
CA GLN A 182 4.25 -11.37 -4.99
C GLN A 182 4.76 -11.48 -6.43
N ASP A 183 6.01 -11.98 -6.56
CA ASP A 183 6.61 -12.43 -7.82
C ASP A 183 6.69 -11.35 -8.90
N ALA A 184 6.96 -10.10 -8.57
CA ALA A 184 7.29 -9.08 -9.56
C ALA A 184 8.80 -8.92 -9.67
N LYS A 185 9.39 -9.14 -10.85
CA LYS A 185 10.82 -9.03 -11.10
C LYS A 185 11.12 -8.16 -12.31
N GLY A 186 11.84 -7.08 -12.08
CA GLY A 186 12.24 -6.14 -13.13
C GLY A 186 12.53 -4.76 -12.58
N GLN A 187 13.23 -3.95 -13.35
CA GLN A 187 13.42 -2.53 -13.00
C GLN A 187 12.04 -1.85 -12.87
N ASP A 188 11.86 -1.04 -11.84
CA ASP A 188 10.61 -0.36 -11.47
C ASP A 188 9.44 -1.30 -11.15
N SER A 189 9.73 -2.58 -10.84
CA SER A 189 8.70 -3.48 -10.34
C SER A 189 8.20 -3.02 -8.98
N CYS A 190 6.90 -3.13 -8.75
CA CYS A 190 6.28 -2.63 -7.54
C CYS A 190 5.08 -3.48 -7.11
N GLY A 191 4.96 -3.74 -5.81
CA GLY A 191 3.77 -4.36 -5.25
C GLY A 191 2.57 -3.41 -5.36
N ILE A 192 2.63 -2.26 -4.67
CA ILE A 192 1.58 -1.23 -4.71
C ILE A 192 2.22 0.13 -5.01
N LYS A 193 1.83 0.75 -6.14
CA LYS A 193 2.23 2.11 -6.50
C LYS A 193 1.08 3.09 -6.33
N ILE A 194 1.33 4.15 -5.56
CA ILE A 194 0.43 5.29 -5.43
C ILE A 194 1.04 6.44 -6.25
N ALA A 195 0.27 6.94 -7.21
CA ALA A 195 0.71 7.89 -8.23
C ALA A 195 -0.04 9.24 -8.10
N PRO A 196 0.36 10.29 -8.86
CA PRO A 196 -0.12 11.65 -8.66
C PRO A 196 -1.63 11.83 -8.56
N GLY A 197 -2.03 12.76 -7.70
CA GLY A 197 -3.43 13.13 -7.47
C GLY A 197 -4.21 12.13 -6.61
N SER A 198 -3.53 11.15 -6.05
CA SER A 198 -4.12 10.14 -5.14
C SER A 198 -4.09 10.64 -3.71
N HIS A 199 -5.20 10.47 -2.97
CA HIS A 199 -5.25 10.93 -1.59
C HIS A 199 -6.29 10.17 -0.75
N HIS A 200 -6.16 10.25 0.59
CA HIS A 200 -7.05 9.55 1.53
C HIS A 200 -7.12 8.05 1.23
N ILE A 201 -5.96 7.40 1.18
CA ILE A 201 -5.83 5.97 0.88
C ILE A 201 -5.30 5.25 2.11
N VAL A 202 -5.86 4.10 2.39
CA VAL A 202 -5.44 3.20 3.47
C VAL A 202 -4.94 1.90 2.86
N ILE A 203 -3.70 1.54 3.18
CA ILE A 203 -3.06 0.28 2.80
C ILE A 203 -2.74 -0.47 4.08
N SER A 204 -3.43 -1.58 4.36
CA SER A 204 -3.26 -2.25 5.66
C SER A 204 -3.43 -3.76 5.61
N GLY A 205 -2.66 -4.48 6.43
CA GLY A 205 -2.80 -5.94 6.59
C GLY A 205 -2.50 -6.74 5.32
N ASN A 206 -1.73 -6.20 4.38
CA ASN A 206 -1.33 -6.90 3.17
C ASN A 206 0.01 -7.62 3.38
N LYS A 207 0.23 -8.73 2.65
CA LYS A 207 1.53 -9.38 2.50
C LYS A 207 2.14 -8.92 1.17
N ILE A 208 3.39 -8.46 1.18
CA ILE A 208 4.09 -7.99 -0.04
C ILE A 208 5.50 -8.57 -0.02
N HIS A 209 5.82 -9.43 -0.97
CA HIS A 209 7.11 -10.12 -0.98
C HIS A 209 7.54 -10.53 -2.38
N GLN A 210 8.81 -10.95 -2.52
CA GLN A 210 9.39 -11.37 -3.79
C GLN A 210 9.22 -10.30 -4.88
N ILE A 211 9.35 -9.03 -4.48
CA ILE A 211 9.44 -7.91 -5.39
C ILE A 211 10.92 -7.61 -5.59
N SER A 212 11.42 -7.76 -6.82
CA SER A 212 12.86 -7.74 -7.04
C SER A 212 13.28 -7.07 -8.34
N VAL A 213 14.52 -6.57 -8.34
CA VAL A 213 15.24 -6.16 -9.53
C VAL A 213 15.96 -7.35 -10.16
N PRO A 214 16.32 -7.30 -11.45
CA PRO A 214 17.10 -8.36 -12.09
C PRO A 214 18.51 -8.50 -11.51
N ASP A 215 19.16 -7.37 -11.24
CA ASP A 215 20.49 -7.26 -10.66
C ASP A 215 20.49 -6.19 -9.56
N PRO A 216 20.57 -6.58 -8.28
CA PRO A 216 20.53 -5.64 -7.16
C PRO A 216 21.81 -4.81 -6.99
N LYS A 217 22.91 -5.15 -7.66
CA LYS A 217 24.17 -4.40 -7.62
C LYS A 217 24.26 -3.32 -8.71
N LYS A 218 23.44 -3.41 -9.73
CA LYS A 218 23.45 -2.47 -10.83
C LYS A 218 22.83 -1.14 -10.41
N GLU A 219 23.53 -0.04 -10.70
CA GLU A 219 23.05 1.31 -10.47
C GLU A 219 21.69 1.54 -11.15
N ASP A 220 20.87 2.38 -10.56
CA ASP A 220 19.51 2.73 -11.02
C ASP A 220 18.51 1.58 -11.08
N HIS A 221 18.88 0.38 -10.70
CA HIS A 221 17.93 -0.71 -10.57
C HIS A 221 17.12 -0.58 -9.29
N CYS A 222 15.85 -0.22 -9.42
CA CYS A 222 14.92 0.00 -8.32
C CYS A 222 13.70 -0.90 -8.42
N ALA A 223 13.26 -1.43 -7.28
CA ALA A 223 11.96 -2.07 -7.11
C ALA A 223 11.43 -1.73 -5.72
N ASN A 224 10.12 -1.76 -5.53
CA ASN A 224 9.51 -1.35 -4.27
C ASN A 224 8.38 -2.29 -3.87
N GLY A 225 8.27 -2.61 -2.60
CA GLY A 225 7.05 -3.21 -2.05
C GLY A 225 5.87 -2.24 -2.17
N ILE A 226 6.03 -1.03 -1.61
CA ILE A 226 5.08 0.07 -1.71
C ILE A 226 5.82 1.34 -2.16
N LEU A 227 5.34 1.99 -3.21
CA LEU A 227 5.91 3.22 -3.75
C LEU A 227 4.87 4.34 -3.80
N LEU A 228 5.15 5.45 -3.14
CA LEU A 228 4.46 6.72 -3.34
C LEU A 228 5.36 7.59 -4.21
N PHE A 229 4.94 7.84 -5.45
CA PHE A 229 5.74 8.60 -6.39
C PHE A 229 4.93 9.70 -7.05
N GLY A 230 5.15 10.94 -6.59
CA GLY A 230 4.40 12.10 -7.01
C GLY A 230 4.79 12.61 -8.41
N GLU A 231 5.93 12.17 -8.95
CA GLU A 231 6.49 12.67 -10.19
C GLU A 231 6.64 14.21 -10.17
N LYS A 232 6.89 14.85 -11.29
CA LYS A 232 6.86 16.32 -11.42
C LYS A 232 5.44 16.85 -11.65
N ALA A 233 4.43 16.09 -11.30
CA ALA A 233 3.04 16.44 -11.55
C ALA A 233 2.56 17.56 -10.61
N LYS A 234 1.63 18.39 -11.09
CA LYS A 234 1.00 19.46 -10.29
C LYS A 234 0.07 18.93 -9.18
N LYS A 235 -0.28 17.65 -9.24
CA LYS A 235 -1.22 17.02 -8.28
C LYS A 235 -0.46 16.18 -7.28
N GLU A 236 -0.48 16.61 -6.04
CA GLU A 236 0.20 15.99 -4.93
C GLU A 236 -0.46 14.67 -4.51
N ILE A 237 0.34 13.81 -3.88
CA ILE A 237 -0.13 12.66 -3.10
C ILE A 237 -0.19 13.11 -1.65
N HIS A 238 -1.30 12.87 -0.96
CA HIS A 238 -1.44 13.26 0.45
C HIS A 238 -2.46 12.41 1.21
N ASN A 239 -2.40 12.43 2.55
CA ASN A 239 -3.30 11.69 3.43
C ASN A 239 -3.28 10.17 3.14
N ILE A 240 -2.10 9.59 3.09
CA ILE A 240 -1.90 8.15 2.90
C ILE A 240 -1.58 7.52 4.26
N LEU A 241 -2.31 6.46 4.60
CA LEU A 241 -2.11 5.67 5.82
C LEU A 241 -1.65 4.27 5.43
N ILE A 242 -0.44 3.90 5.85
CA ILE A 242 0.14 2.58 5.62
C ILE A 242 0.43 1.97 6.98
N TYR A 243 -0.25 0.87 7.34
CA TYR A 243 -0.04 0.24 8.63
C TYR A 243 -0.29 -1.27 8.58
N ASN A 244 0.35 -2.01 9.48
CA ASN A 244 0.16 -3.44 9.67
C ASN A 244 0.30 -4.28 8.38
N ASN A 245 1.17 -3.85 7.44
CA ASN A 245 1.53 -4.65 6.28
C ASN A 245 2.79 -5.45 6.58
N ASN A 246 2.90 -6.63 6.02
CA ASN A 246 4.08 -7.49 6.13
C ASN A 246 4.85 -7.45 4.81
N LEU A 247 6.03 -6.81 4.81
CA LEU A 247 6.92 -6.71 3.66
C LEU A 247 8.17 -7.53 3.95
N TYR A 248 8.49 -8.50 3.11
CA TYR A 248 9.64 -9.39 3.31
C TYR A 248 10.14 -9.94 1.97
N ASP A 249 11.34 -10.48 1.97
CA ASP A 249 11.97 -11.12 0.81
C ASP A 249 11.89 -10.26 -0.47
N CYS A 250 12.20 -8.95 -0.32
CA CYS A 250 12.27 -8.02 -1.44
C CYS A 250 13.72 -7.66 -1.74
N GLN A 251 14.13 -7.79 -3.01
CA GLN A 251 15.43 -7.34 -3.51
C GLN A 251 15.23 -6.00 -4.26
N THR A 252 15.25 -4.93 -3.52
CA THR A 252 14.85 -3.60 -4.02
C THR A 252 15.95 -2.88 -4.82
N GLY A 253 17.17 -3.42 -4.83
CA GLY A 253 18.30 -2.73 -5.46
C GLY A 253 18.63 -1.42 -4.74
N TRP A 254 18.58 -0.31 -5.46
CA TRP A 254 18.86 1.04 -4.93
C TRP A 254 17.63 1.72 -4.30
N ALA A 255 16.52 1.04 -4.18
CA ALA A 255 15.31 1.54 -3.54
C ALA A 255 15.04 0.86 -2.18
N GLU A 256 14.05 1.36 -1.47
CA GLU A 256 13.57 0.80 -0.21
C GLU A 256 12.30 -0.02 -0.43
N CYS A 257 11.99 -0.91 0.55
CA CYS A 257 10.73 -1.66 0.52
C CYS A 257 9.51 -0.74 0.51
N ILE A 258 9.59 0.41 1.20
CA ILE A 258 8.58 1.47 1.16
C ILE A 258 9.30 2.77 0.83
N SER A 259 9.00 3.35 -0.32
CA SER A 259 9.58 4.63 -0.76
C SER A 259 8.51 5.70 -0.90
N VAL A 260 8.87 6.91 -0.49
CA VAL A 260 8.07 8.13 -0.67
C VAL A 260 8.95 9.14 -1.38
N ALA A 261 8.64 9.47 -2.61
CA ALA A 261 9.50 10.30 -3.45
C ALA A 261 8.69 11.28 -4.29
N ALA A 262 9.31 12.44 -4.56
CA ALA A 262 8.80 13.55 -5.34
C ALA A 262 7.39 13.98 -4.90
N ASN A 263 7.09 15.21 -4.86
CA ASN A 263 5.77 15.84 -4.66
C ASN A 263 4.68 14.99 -3.95
N CYS A 264 5.02 14.49 -2.76
CA CYS A 264 4.14 13.72 -1.88
C CYS A 264 3.85 14.51 -0.60
#